data_006f1698b56e7b6c7b683ac278fb022d
#
_entry.id   006f1698b56e7b6c7b683ac278fb022d
#
_cell.length_a   1.000
_cell.length_b   1.000
_cell.length_c   1.000
_cell.angle_alpha   90.00
_cell.angle_beta   90.00
_cell.angle_gamma   90.00
#
_symmetry.space_group_name_H-M   'P 1'
#
loop_
_entity.id
_entity.type
_entity.pdbx_description
1 polymer ?
#
loop_
_entity_poly.entity_id
_entity_poly.type
_entity_poly.pdbx_seq_one_letter_code
_entity_poly.pdbx_strand_id
1 'polypeptide(L)'
;MIEIDLEEEKKAIAREYKELLRISYQTLTDSDKKLIRKAFDVAVDAHKDQRRKSGEAYIFHPIGVAKIVASEIGLGATSIAAALMHDVVEDT
;
A
#
# COMPACT_ATOMS: atom_id res chain seq x y z
N MET A 1 -21.02 -18.87 0.95
CA MET A 1 -19.56 -18.94 1.03
C MET A 1 -18.95 -17.98 0.02
N ILE A 2 -18.03 -17.15 0.49
CA ILE A 2 -17.36 -16.19 -0.41
C ILE A 2 -16.15 -16.90 -1.00
N GLU A 3 -16.13 -17.00 -2.32
CA GLU A 3 -15.01 -17.57 -3.02
C GLU A 3 -14.00 -16.45 -3.29
N ILE A 4 -12.76 -16.66 -2.86
CA ILE A 4 -11.70 -15.67 -3.04
C ILE A 4 -10.85 -16.08 -4.22
N ASP A 5 -10.82 -15.24 -5.26
CA ASP A 5 -9.95 -15.43 -6.41
C ASP A 5 -8.62 -14.75 -6.12
N LEU A 6 -7.62 -15.53 -5.71
CA LEU A 6 -6.31 -15.01 -5.33
C LEU A 6 -5.57 -14.34 -6.49
N GLU A 7 -5.79 -14.81 -7.71
CA GLU A 7 -5.17 -14.18 -8.89
C GLU A 7 -5.75 -12.80 -9.15
N GLU A 8 -7.07 -12.67 -9.06
CA GLU A 8 -7.72 -11.37 -9.22
C GLU A 8 -7.36 -10.43 -8.08
N GLU A 9 -7.22 -10.95 -6.86
CA GLU A 9 -6.79 -10.17 -5.72
C GLU A 9 -5.38 -9.60 -5.92
N LYS A 10 -4.44 -10.42 -6.39
CA LYS A 10 -3.08 -9.96 -6.70
C LYS A 10 -3.07 -8.86 -7.75
N LYS A 11 -3.90 -9.01 -8.78
CA LYS A 11 -4.05 -7.99 -9.83
C LYS A 11 -4.61 -6.70 -9.26
N ALA A 12 -5.58 -6.79 -8.36
CA ALA A 12 -6.19 -5.63 -7.72
C ALA A 12 -5.16 -4.90 -6.85
N ILE A 13 -4.36 -5.64 -6.09
CA ILE A 13 -3.30 -5.06 -5.27
C ILE A 13 -2.28 -4.33 -6.15
N ALA A 14 -1.86 -4.94 -7.25
CA ALA A 14 -0.92 -4.33 -8.19
C ALA A 14 -1.50 -3.05 -8.80
N ARG A 15 -2.78 -3.05 -9.17
CA ARG A 15 -3.45 -1.86 -9.71
C ARG A 15 -3.47 -0.73 -8.69
N GLU A 16 -3.79 -1.06 -7.44
CA GLU A 16 -3.84 -0.05 -6.37
C GLU A 16 -2.47 0.53 -6.07
N TYR A 17 -1.41 -0.27 -6.16
CA TYR A 17 -0.06 0.22 -6.01
C TYR A 17 0.32 1.20 -7.15
N LYS A 18 -0.01 0.84 -8.38
CA LYS A 18 0.23 1.71 -9.54
C LYS A 18 -0.53 3.03 -9.41
N GLU A 19 -1.77 2.96 -8.94
CA GLU A 19 -2.60 4.14 -8.71
C GLU A 19 -1.96 5.03 -7.64
N LEU A 20 -1.44 4.45 -6.57
CA LEU A 20 -0.74 5.18 -5.52
C LEU A 20 0.41 6.02 -6.10
N LEU A 21 1.23 5.41 -6.95
CA LEU A 21 2.34 6.14 -7.58
C LEU A 21 1.85 7.24 -8.53
N ARG A 22 0.75 6.99 -9.24
CA ARG A 22 0.19 7.92 -10.21
C ARG A 22 -0.40 9.17 -9.55
N ILE A 23 -1.06 9.01 -8.40
CA ILE A 23 -1.72 10.14 -7.74
C ILE A 23 -0.81 10.95 -6.84
N SER A 24 0.47 10.55 -6.69
CA SER A 24 1.41 11.31 -5.87
C SER A 24 1.49 12.76 -6.37
N TYR A 25 1.31 13.70 -5.45
CA TYR A 25 1.36 15.14 -5.77
C TYR A 25 2.75 15.55 -6.26
N GLN A 26 3.79 14.92 -5.74
CA GLN A 26 5.17 15.21 -6.11
C GLN A 26 5.63 14.29 -7.24
N THR A 27 6.57 14.79 -8.07
CA THR A 27 7.28 13.94 -8.99
C THR A 27 8.22 13.04 -8.19
N LEU A 28 8.04 11.73 -8.33
CA LEU A 28 8.85 10.75 -7.61
C LEU A 28 10.14 10.46 -8.39
N THR A 29 11.27 10.54 -7.68
CA THR A 29 12.57 10.13 -8.24
C THR A 29 12.65 8.60 -8.23
N ASP A 30 13.66 8.04 -8.89
CA ASP A 30 13.89 6.60 -8.84
C ASP A 30 14.16 6.12 -7.42
N SER A 31 14.89 6.90 -6.61
CA SER A 31 15.13 6.59 -5.20
C SER A 31 13.84 6.59 -4.40
N ASP A 32 12.96 7.56 -4.66
CA ASP A 32 11.64 7.63 -4.01
C ASP A 32 10.81 6.40 -4.30
N LYS A 33 10.78 5.99 -5.57
CA LYS A 33 10.01 4.80 -6.00
C LYS A 33 10.57 3.54 -5.36
N LYS A 34 11.89 3.43 -5.21
CA LYS A 34 12.52 2.28 -4.53
C LYS A 34 12.13 2.23 -3.06
N LEU A 35 12.13 3.37 -2.39
CA LEU A 35 11.73 3.46 -0.99
C LEU A 35 10.27 3.03 -0.81
N ILE A 36 9.38 3.57 -1.61
CA ILE A 36 7.96 3.23 -1.56
C ILE A 36 7.74 1.75 -1.86
N ARG A 37 8.43 1.23 -2.89
CA ARG A 37 8.32 -0.19 -3.26
C ARG A 37 8.77 -1.11 -2.14
N LYS A 38 9.89 -0.77 -1.49
CA LYS A 38 10.39 -1.56 -0.37
C LYS A 38 9.38 -1.58 0.77
N ALA A 39 8.81 -0.43 1.12
CA ALA A 39 7.79 -0.34 2.16
C ALA A 39 6.55 -1.16 1.78
N PHE A 40 6.13 -1.08 0.53
CA PHE A 40 5.00 -1.84 0.01
C PHE A 40 5.25 -3.35 0.11
N ASP A 41 6.41 -3.82 -0.34
CA ASP A 41 6.75 -5.25 -0.31
C ASP A 41 6.78 -5.78 1.13
N VAL A 42 7.33 -5.01 2.06
CA VAL A 42 7.34 -5.38 3.48
C VAL A 42 5.91 -5.46 4.03
N ALA A 43 5.07 -4.49 3.69
CA ALA A 43 3.68 -4.46 4.14
C ALA A 43 2.88 -5.63 3.57
N VAL A 44 3.06 -5.94 2.29
CA VAL A 44 2.39 -7.09 1.65
C VAL A 44 2.76 -8.39 2.37
N ASP A 45 4.05 -8.58 2.62
CA ASP A 45 4.53 -9.79 3.30
C ASP A 45 3.99 -9.87 4.73
N ALA A 46 4.03 -8.77 5.46
CA ALA A 46 3.57 -8.74 6.86
C ALA A 46 2.07 -9.01 6.98
N HIS A 47 1.27 -8.58 6.02
CA HIS A 47 -0.19 -8.70 6.07
C HIS A 47 -0.74 -9.80 5.15
N LYS A 48 0.10 -10.64 4.58
CA LYS A 48 -0.31 -11.62 3.56
C LYS A 48 -1.43 -12.56 4.00
N ASP A 49 -1.49 -12.89 5.28
CA ASP A 49 -2.49 -13.80 5.81
C ASP A 49 -3.61 -13.09 6.57
N GLN A 50 -3.58 -11.75 6.59
CA GLN A 50 -4.58 -10.97 7.31
C GLN A 50 -5.71 -10.52 6.39
N ARG A 51 -6.93 -10.66 6.89
CA ARG A 51 -8.13 -10.23 6.19
C ARG A 51 -9.00 -9.39 7.13
N ARG A 52 -9.71 -8.44 6.54
CA ARG A 52 -10.70 -7.66 7.27
C ARG A 52 -11.96 -8.49 7.43
N LYS A 53 -12.86 -8.05 8.31
CA LYS A 53 -14.14 -8.75 8.54
C LYS A 53 -14.95 -8.94 7.26
N SER A 54 -14.77 -8.02 6.31
CA SER A 54 -15.42 -8.09 4.98
C SER A 54 -14.85 -9.18 4.07
N GLY A 55 -13.74 -9.82 4.45
CA GLY A 55 -13.03 -10.80 3.63
C GLY A 55 -11.93 -10.21 2.76
N GLU A 56 -11.83 -8.89 2.71
CA GLU A 56 -10.84 -8.16 1.92
C GLU A 56 -9.44 -8.33 2.51
N ALA A 57 -8.43 -8.45 1.62
CA ALA A 57 -7.04 -8.49 2.06
C ALA A 57 -6.67 -7.22 2.84
N TYR A 58 -6.00 -7.37 3.97
CA TYR A 58 -5.70 -6.24 4.85
C TYR A 58 -4.85 -5.17 4.18
N ILE A 59 -3.98 -5.55 3.25
CA ILE A 59 -3.06 -4.63 2.55
C ILE A 59 -3.78 -3.45 1.88
N PHE A 60 -5.04 -3.62 1.48
CA PHE A 60 -5.79 -2.53 0.86
C PHE A 60 -5.98 -1.34 1.80
N HIS A 61 -5.98 -1.57 3.11
CA HIS A 61 -6.11 -0.49 4.09
C HIS A 61 -4.88 0.42 4.11
N PRO A 62 -3.64 -0.08 4.34
CA PRO A 62 -2.47 0.80 4.29
C PRO A 62 -2.24 1.44 2.92
N ILE A 63 -2.59 0.76 1.82
CA ILE A 63 -2.53 1.37 0.50
C ILE A 63 -3.49 2.58 0.43
N GLY A 64 -4.70 2.44 0.97
CA GLY A 64 -5.68 3.53 1.01
C GLY A 64 -5.17 4.73 1.80
N VAL A 65 -4.56 4.49 2.96
CA VAL A 65 -3.96 5.55 3.78
C VAL A 65 -2.82 6.23 3.02
N ALA A 66 -1.97 5.43 2.36
CA ALA A 66 -0.85 5.96 1.58
C ALA A 66 -1.34 6.83 0.41
N LYS A 67 -2.45 6.47 -0.22
CA LYS A 67 -3.05 7.29 -1.28
C LYS A 67 -3.47 8.67 -0.78
N ILE A 68 -4.06 8.73 0.42
CA ILE A 68 -4.45 9.99 1.03
C ILE A 68 -3.19 10.85 1.26
N VAL A 69 -2.14 10.25 1.82
CA VAL A 69 -0.87 10.95 2.06
C VAL A 69 -0.26 11.43 0.74
N ALA A 70 -0.26 10.58 -0.29
CA ALA A 70 0.33 10.90 -1.59
C ALA A 70 -0.36 12.09 -2.26
N SER A 71 -1.66 12.27 -2.01
CA SER A 71 -2.43 13.37 -2.60
C SER A 71 -2.24 14.70 -1.88
N GLU A 72 -1.55 14.72 -0.73
CA GLU A 72 -1.36 15.93 0.06
C GLU A 72 -0.14 16.72 -0.39
N ILE A 73 -0.30 18.04 -0.45
CA ILE A 73 0.79 18.95 -0.80
C ILE A 73 1.82 18.96 0.34
N GLY A 74 3.10 18.83 -0.03
CA GLY A 74 4.19 18.90 0.94
C GLY A 74 4.56 17.60 1.61
N LEU A 75 3.83 16.51 1.33
CA LEU A 75 4.17 15.19 1.84
C LEU A 75 4.84 14.38 0.72
N GLY A 76 5.98 13.80 1.02
CA GLY A 76 6.80 13.10 0.02
C GLY A 76 6.88 11.60 0.24
N ALA A 77 7.85 10.99 -0.43
CA ALA A 77 8.04 9.55 -0.45
C ALA A 77 8.20 8.94 0.95
N THR A 78 8.89 9.62 1.85
CA THR A 78 9.07 9.13 3.24
C THR A 78 7.73 9.01 3.95
N SER A 79 6.83 9.98 3.77
CA SER A 79 5.50 9.95 4.38
C SER A 79 4.64 8.85 3.76
N ILE A 80 4.74 8.63 2.44
CA ILE A 80 4.02 7.57 1.75
C ILE A 80 4.50 6.19 2.27
N ALA A 81 5.82 6.01 2.37
CA ALA A 81 6.40 4.78 2.89
C ALA A 81 5.98 4.54 4.33
N ALA A 82 6.00 5.58 5.17
CA ALA A 82 5.56 5.48 6.56
C ALA A 82 4.09 5.06 6.66
N ALA A 83 3.22 5.61 5.78
CA ALA A 83 1.81 5.23 5.75
C ALA A 83 1.62 3.75 5.41
N LEU A 84 2.40 3.24 4.45
CA LEU A 84 2.35 1.81 4.08
C LEU A 84 2.78 0.91 5.23
N MET A 85 3.70 1.38 6.08
CA MET A 85 4.32 0.60 7.13
C MET A 85 3.68 0.78 8.51
N HIS A 86 2.75 1.72 8.68
CA HIS A 86 2.32 2.10 10.04
C HIS A 86 1.73 0.94 10.84
N ASP A 87 0.91 0.09 10.22
CA ASP A 87 0.31 -1.06 10.90
C ASP A 87 1.32 -2.20 11.11
N VAL A 88 2.32 -2.30 10.25
CA VAL A 88 3.38 -3.31 10.42
C VAL A 88 4.14 -3.07 11.72
N VAL A 89 4.47 -1.81 11.98
CA VAL A 89 5.21 -1.42 13.20
C VAL A 89 4.38 -1.64 14.45
N GLU A 90 3.08 -1.38 14.40
CA GLU A 90 2.19 -1.52 15.56
C GLU A 90 1.85 -2.98 15.87
N ASP A 91 1.71 -3.82 14.85
CA ASP A 91 1.21 -5.19 14.99
C ASP A 91 2.32 -6.25 15.11
N THR A 92 3.57 -5.85 15.06
CA THR A 92 4.70 -6.80 15.16
C THR A 92 5.55 -6.57 16.45
#